data_81259e2d87dbfc7ba154d6aadebe326f
#
_entry.id   81259e2d87dbfc7ba154d6aadebe326f
#
_cell.length_a   1.000
_cell.length_b   1.000
_cell.length_c   1.000
_cell.angle_alpha   90.00
_cell.angle_beta   90.00
_cell.angle_gamma   90.00
#
_symmetry.space_group_name_H-M   'P 1'
#
loop_
_entity.id
_entity.type
_entity.pdbx_description
1 polymer ?
#
loop_
_entity_poly.entity_id
_entity_poly.type
_entity_poly.pdbx_seq_one_letter_code
_entity_poly.pdbx_strand_id
1 'polypeptide(L)'
;MPGGWTILHSHGDAGAFHAATPPAARTVTFHTVDRPTLVLGSAQRTTDVDRRVADALGVDVVQRRSGGGAVLLVPGEFVWADVVIPADDALWDVDVARAMRWLGHTWAAALADLGVAGVVHEGPLESTPWSRMVCWAGVGTGEVLHARSKLVGISQR
;
A
#
# COMPACT_ATOMS: atom_id res chain seq x y z
N MET A 1 -13.27 24.21 10.88
CA MET A 1 -13.75 22.87 11.25
C MET A 1 -12.77 21.87 10.72
N PRO A 2 -12.14 20.99 11.53
CA PRO A 2 -11.38 19.89 10.95
C PRO A 2 -12.37 19.05 10.14
N GLY A 3 -12.12 18.91 8.84
CA GLY A 3 -12.95 18.16 7.93
C GLY A 3 -13.09 16.71 8.41
N GLY A 4 -14.31 16.19 8.43
CA GLY A 4 -14.55 14.79 8.75
C GLY A 4 -13.91 13.87 7.71
N TRP A 5 -13.67 12.61 8.07
CA TRP A 5 -13.24 11.57 7.14
C TRP A 5 -14.42 11.05 6.33
N THR A 6 -14.22 10.88 5.05
CA THR A 6 -15.13 10.11 4.19
C THR A 6 -14.60 8.69 4.05
N ILE A 7 -15.43 7.70 4.35
CA ILE A 7 -15.09 6.28 4.20
C ILE A 7 -15.81 5.76 2.96
N LEU A 8 -15.06 5.19 2.03
CA LEU A 8 -15.56 4.61 0.79
C LEU A 8 -15.17 3.14 0.68
N HIS A 9 -15.98 2.38 -0.04
CA HIS A 9 -15.68 1.01 -0.43
C HIS A 9 -15.76 0.91 -1.95
N SER A 10 -14.79 0.27 -2.56
CA SER A 10 -14.69 0.09 -4.00
C SER A 10 -14.39 -1.36 -4.31
N HIS A 11 -15.01 -1.89 -5.36
CA HIS A 11 -14.83 -3.26 -5.80
C HIS A 11 -14.57 -3.28 -7.31
N GLY A 12 -13.58 -4.05 -7.77
CA GLY A 12 -13.26 -4.13 -9.19
C GLY A 12 -11.79 -4.39 -9.52
N ASP A 13 -11.33 -3.81 -10.60
CA ASP A 13 -10.00 -4.01 -11.18
C ASP A 13 -8.92 -3.17 -10.48
N ALA A 14 -7.80 -3.80 -10.10
CA ALA A 14 -6.70 -3.12 -9.42
C ALA A 14 -6.02 -2.03 -10.28
N GLY A 15 -5.95 -2.23 -11.59
CA GLY A 15 -5.39 -1.22 -12.52
C GLY A 15 -6.26 0.03 -12.56
N ALA A 16 -7.60 -0.14 -12.57
CA ALA A 16 -8.54 0.98 -12.50
C ALA A 16 -8.38 1.77 -11.19
N PHE A 17 -8.20 1.11 -10.05
CA PHE A 17 -7.96 1.80 -8.77
C PHE A 17 -6.66 2.60 -8.78
N HIS A 18 -5.56 2.04 -9.32
CA HIS A 18 -4.30 2.76 -9.46
C HIS A 18 -4.36 3.92 -10.45
N ALA A 19 -5.22 3.86 -11.46
CA ALA A 19 -5.42 4.92 -12.45
C ALA A 19 -6.36 6.04 -11.97
N ALA A 20 -7.19 5.77 -10.96
CA ALA A 20 -8.19 6.71 -10.47
C ALA A 20 -7.56 8.03 -9.99
N THR A 21 -8.29 9.13 -10.19
CA THR A 21 -7.94 10.44 -9.63
C THR A 21 -8.28 10.43 -8.13
N PRO A 22 -7.33 10.81 -7.25
CA PRO A 22 -7.61 10.89 -5.82
C PRO A 22 -8.72 11.89 -5.51
N PRO A 23 -9.56 11.64 -4.49
CA PRO A 23 -10.51 12.62 -3.98
C PRO A 23 -9.83 13.91 -3.52
N ALA A 24 -10.58 15.02 -3.54
CA ALA A 24 -10.08 16.34 -3.11
C ALA A 24 -10.22 16.58 -1.60
N ALA A 25 -10.75 15.62 -0.83
CA ALA A 25 -11.00 15.72 0.61
C ALA A 25 -10.41 14.53 1.35
N ARG A 26 -10.29 14.62 2.69
CA ARG A 26 -9.89 13.48 3.53
C ARG A 26 -10.75 12.27 3.25
N THR A 27 -10.13 11.23 2.73
CA THR A 27 -10.86 10.03 2.33
C THR A 27 -10.05 8.78 2.67
N VAL A 28 -10.72 7.75 3.17
CA VAL A 28 -10.19 6.40 3.22
C VAL A 28 -11.04 5.55 2.28
N THR A 29 -10.42 4.95 1.28
CA THR A 29 -11.09 4.03 0.37
C THR A 29 -10.56 2.62 0.58
N PHE A 30 -11.42 1.70 0.98
CA PHE A 30 -11.10 0.28 1.03
C PHE A 30 -11.42 -0.34 -0.33
N HIS A 31 -10.41 -1.01 -0.90
CA HIS A 31 -10.51 -1.65 -2.21
C HIS A 31 -10.60 -3.17 -2.07
N THR A 32 -11.54 -3.75 -2.78
CA THR A 32 -11.64 -5.21 -2.98
C THR A 32 -11.38 -5.51 -4.45
N VAL A 33 -10.38 -6.33 -4.74
CA VAL A 33 -10.05 -6.72 -6.12
C VAL A 33 -10.83 -7.97 -6.53
N ASP A 34 -11.20 -8.02 -7.81
CA ASP A 34 -11.98 -9.15 -8.39
C ASP A 34 -11.10 -10.34 -8.73
N ARG A 35 -9.82 -10.09 -9.04
CA ARG A 35 -8.91 -11.09 -9.59
C ARG A 35 -7.51 -10.97 -8.99
N PRO A 36 -6.77 -12.09 -8.92
CA PRO A 36 -5.35 -12.03 -8.57
C PRO A 36 -4.61 -11.07 -9.50
N THR A 37 -3.86 -10.14 -8.92
CA THR A 37 -3.17 -9.10 -9.69
C THR A 37 -1.76 -8.88 -9.16
N LEU A 38 -0.77 -8.97 -10.03
CA LEU A 38 0.61 -8.58 -9.74
C LEU A 38 0.77 -7.08 -10.02
N VAL A 39 0.92 -6.30 -8.98
CA VAL A 39 1.10 -4.84 -9.06
C VAL A 39 2.58 -4.50 -9.02
N LEU A 40 3.12 -4.03 -10.13
CA LEU A 40 4.50 -3.59 -10.26
C LEU A 40 4.69 -2.18 -9.68
N GLY A 41 5.84 -1.93 -9.07
CA GLY A 41 6.23 -0.57 -8.69
C GLY A 41 6.58 0.27 -9.93
N SER A 42 6.55 1.60 -9.79
CA SER A 42 6.74 2.54 -10.91
C SER A 42 8.09 2.39 -11.65
N ALA A 43 9.12 1.88 -10.99
CA ALA A 43 10.45 1.65 -11.59
C ALA A 43 10.63 0.24 -12.21
N GLN A 44 9.68 -0.66 -12.01
CA GLN A 44 9.71 -2.01 -12.59
C GLN A 44 9.10 -2.00 -13.98
N ARG A 45 9.56 -2.89 -14.86
CA ARG A 45 9.04 -2.98 -16.22
C ARG A 45 8.14 -4.20 -16.35
N THR A 46 7.09 -4.08 -17.15
CA THR A 46 6.20 -5.21 -17.46
C THR A 46 6.92 -6.35 -18.19
N THR A 47 8.07 -6.05 -18.84
CA THR A 47 8.96 -7.04 -19.46
C THR A 47 9.73 -7.89 -18.45
N ASP A 48 9.77 -7.50 -17.17
CA ASP A 48 10.42 -8.27 -16.10
C ASP A 48 9.52 -9.42 -15.61
N VAL A 49 8.28 -9.51 -16.13
CA VAL A 49 7.30 -10.54 -15.81
C VAL A 49 7.10 -11.48 -16.99
N ASP A 50 7.15 -12.79 -16.76
CA ASP A 50 6.75 -13.76 -17.77
C ASP A 50 5.20 -13.74 -17.92
N ARG A 51 4.76 -13.06 -18.98
CA ARG A 51 3.32 -12.88 -19.25
C ARG A 51 2.60 -14.20 -19.49
N ARG A 52 3.27 -15.20 -20.09
CA ARG A 52 2.65 -16.51 -20.34
C ARG A 52 2.37 -17.23 -19.04
N VAL A 53 3.28 -17.10 -18.06
CA VAL A 53 3.06 -17.67 -16.72
C VAL A 53 1.94 -16.93 -16.00
N ALA A 54 1.92 -15.60 -16.02
CA ALA A 54 0.86 -14.81 -15.42
C ALA A 54 -0.51 -15.16 -16.00
N ASP A 55 -0.61 -15.22 -17.33
CA ASP A 55 -1.85 -15.57 -18.03
C ASP A 55 -2.32 -17.00 -17.69
N ALA A 56 -1.39 -17.96 -17.65
CA ALA A 56 -1.70 -19.36 -17.29
C ALA A 56 -2.20 -19.49 -15.83
N LEU A 57 -1.76 -18.61 -14.94
CA LEU A 57 -2.20 -18.56 -13.54
C LEU A 57 -3.43 -17.67 -13.34
N GLY A 58 -3.95 -17.02 -14.38
CA GLY A 58 -5.06 -16.08 -14.27
C GLY A 58 -4.74 -14.82 -13.47
N VAL A 59 -3.46 -14.39 -13.47
CA VAL A 59 -2.96 -13.22 -12.74
C VAL A 59 -2.84 -12.03 -13.68
N ASP A 60 -3.56 -10.96 -13.40
CA ASP A 60 -3.41 -9.71 -14.11
C ASP A 60 -2.09 -9.01 -13.73
N VAL A 61 -1.49 -8.24 -14.64
CA VAL A 61 -0.26 -7.50 -14.37
C VAL A 61 -0.49 -6.03 -14.65
N VAL A 62 -0.39 -5.21 -13.60
CA VAL A 62 -0.58 -3.77 -13.65
C VAL A 62 0.63 -3.04 -13.05
N GLN A 63 0.74 -1.74 -13.30
CA GLN A 63 1.81 -0.91 -12.73
C GLN A 63 1.20 0.24 -11.94
N ARG A 64 1.69 0.44 -10.69
CA ARG A 64 1.29 1.57 -9.87
C ARG A 64 2.20 2.79 -10.09
N ARG A 65 1.75 3.96 -9.64
CA ARG A 65 2.51 5.22 -9.72
C ARG A 65 3.55 5.36 -8.61
N SER A 66 3.36 4.67 -7.47
CA SER A 66 4.30 4.69 -6.35
C SER A 66 5.47 3.72 -6.57
N GLY A 67 6.59 3.99 -5.89
CA GLY A 67 7.80 3.17 -5.95
C GLY A 67 7.70 1.85 -5.19
N GLY A 68 8.83 1.16 -5.08
CA GLY A 68 8.97 -0.14 -4.40
C GLY A 68 8.88 -1.34 -5.34
N GLY A 69 9.02 -2.54 -4.78
CA GLY A 69 8.91 -3.81 -5.49
C GLY A 69 7.47 -4.22 -5.80
N ALA A 70 7.30 -5.34 -6.48
CA ALA A 70 5.99 -5.88 -6.83
C ALA A 70 5.23 -6.40 -5.62
N VAL A 71 3.90 -6.35 -5.71
CA VAL A 71 2.97 -6.92 -4.72
C VAL A 71 1.97 -7.80 -5.47
N LEU A 72 1.78 -9.02 -5.01
CA LEU A 72 0.70 -9.89 -5.49
C LEU A 72 -0.55 -9.64 -4.61
N LEU A 73 -1.61 -9.18 -5.22
CA LEU A 73 -2.91 -9.00 -4.61
C LEU A 73 -3.77 -10.22 -4.93
N VAL A 74 -4.19 -10.96 -3.89
CA VAL A 74 -5.09 -12.10 -4.03
C VAL A 74 -6.42 -11.76 -3.34
N PRO A 75 -7.57 -11.86 -4.01
CA PRO A 75 -8.86 -11.53 -3.43
C PRO A 75 -9.08 -12.22 -2.07
N GLY A 76 -9.45 -11.45 -1.04
CA GLY A 76 -9.71 -11.95 0.30
C GLY A 76 -8.48 -12.17 1.20
N GLU A 77 -7.26 -12.09 0.69
CA GLU A 77 -6.03 -12.38 1.44
C GLU A 77 -5.35 -11.13 2.04
N PHE A 78 -5.88 -9.94 1.79
CA PHE A 78 -5.29 -8.68 2.25
C PHE A 78 -6.34 -7.58 2.44
N VAL A 79 -5.95 -6.54 3.16
CA VAL A 79 -6.70 -5.28 3.24
C VAL A 79 -5.94 -4.21 2.47
N TRP A 80 -6.59 -3.59 1.48
CA TRP A 80 -6.05 -2.44 0.77
C TRP A 80 -6.86 -1.18 1.13
N ALA A 81 -6.17 -0.19 1.67
CA ALA A 81 -6.77 1.11 1.98
C ALA A 81 -5.93 2.22 1.35
N ASP A 82 -6.57 3.05 0.53
CA ASP A 82 -6.01 4.32 0.09
C ASP A 82 -6.44 5.41 1.08
N VAL A 83 -5.47 6.13 1.62
CA VAL A 83 -5.69 7.27 2.52
C VAL A 83 -5.29 8.54 1.80
N VAL A 84 -6.24 9.42 1.56
CA VAL A 84 -6.02 10.70 0.86
C VAL A 84 -6.07 11.85 1.85
N ILE A 85 -5.00 12.64 1.84
CA ILE A 85 -4.85 13.87 2.62
C ILE A 85 -4.64 15.03 1.65
N PRO A 86 -5.53 16.03 1.58
CA PRO A 86 -5.33 17.24 0.79
C PRO A 86 -4.11 18.05 1.26
N ALA A 87 -3.47 18.80 0.35
CA ALA A 87 -2.25 19.54 0.66
C ALA A 87 -2.45 20.71 1.65
N ASP A 88 -3.69 21.20 1.80
CA ASP A 88 -4.09 22.25 2.77
C ASP A 88 -4.58 21.67 4.11
N ASP A 89 -4.48 20.37 4.28
CA ASP A 89 -4.93 19.67 5.48
C ASP A 89 -3.86 19.70 6.60
N ALA A 90 -4.31 19.74 7.85
CA ALA A 90 -3.42 19.74 9.01
C ALA A 90 -2.61 18.43 9.18
N LEU A 91 -3.04 17.32 8.56
CA LEU A 91 -2.31 16.05 8.54
C LEU A 91 -1.34 15.94 7.37
N TRP A 92 -1.41 16.89 6.42
CA TRP A 92 -0.51 16.86 5.26
C TRP A 92 0.91 17.23 5.68
N ASP A 93 1.89 16.51 5.19
CA ASP A 93 3.29 16.77 5.46
C ASP A 93 4.12 16.64 4.16
N VAL A 94 5.02 17.61 3.94
CA VAL A 94 5.96 17.56 2.81
C VAL A 94 7.02 16.47 3.01
N ASP A 95 7.30 16.08 4.24
CA ASP A 95 8.21 15.02 4.59
C ASP A 95 7.49 13.67 4.52
N VAL A 96 7.84 12.90 3.49
CA VAL A 96 7.28 11.58 3.22
C VAL A 96 7.41 10.64 4.43
N ALA A 97 8.54 10.68 5.13
CA ALA A 97 8.76 9.81 6.29
C ALA A 97 7.84 10.17 7.46
N ARG A 98 7.61 11.48 7.72
CA ARG A 98 6.67 11.91 8.76
C ARG A 98 5.22 11.54 8.39
N ALA A 99 4.84 11.76 7.13
CA ALA A 99 3.53 11.39 6.63
C ALA A 99 3.26 9.87 6.80
N MET A 100 4.24 9.02 6.58
CA MET A 100 4.10 7.57 6.74
C MET A 100 4.04 7.12 8.20
N ARG A 101 4.71 7.81 9.14
CA ARG A 101 4.75 7.42 10.55
C ARG A 101 3.38 7.47 11.22
N TRP A 102 2.66 8.59 11.07
CA TRP A 102 1.33 8.69 11.72
C TRP A 102 0.36 7.63 11.17
N LEU A 103 0.44 7.32 9.87
CA LEU A 103 -0.37 6.27 9.27
C LEU A 103 0.01 4.89 9.82
N GLY A 104 1.32 4.62 9.98
CA GLY A 104 1.81 3.40 10.61
C GLY A 104 1.31 3.25 12.05
N HIS A 105 1.37 4.31 12.86
CA HIS A 105 0.82 4.29 14.21
C HIS A 105 -0.69 4.07 14.24
N THR A 106 -1.43 4.62 13.28
CA THR A 106 -2.87 4.38 13.12
C THR A 106 -3.14 2.89 12.85
N TRP A 107 -2.39 2.28 11.94
CA TRP A 107 -2.50 0.84 11.66
C TRP A 107 -2.10 -0.01 12.87
N ALA A 108 -1.01 0.33 13.56
CA ALA A 108 -0.59 -0.40 14.75
C ALA A 108 -1.66 -0.35 15.87
N ALA A 109 -2.31 0.81 16.06
CA ALA A 109 -3.42 0.94 17.00
C ALA A 109 -4.62 0.07 16.59
N ALA A 110 -5.03 0.12 15.33
CA ALA A 110 -6.13 -0.71 14.82
C ALA A 110 -5.84 -2.22 14.95
N LEU A 111 -4.60 -2.64 14.72
CA LEU A 111 -4.18 -4.03 14.92
C LEU A 111 -4.22 -4.42 16.41
N ALA A 112 -3.82 -3.52 17.30
CA ALA A 112 -3.88 -3.75 18.75
C ALA A 112 -5.32 -3.95 19.24
N ASP A 113 -6.29 -3.20 18.70
CA ASP A 113 -7.72 -3.40 18.99
C ASP A 113 -8.23 -4.79 18.58
N LEU A 114 -7.55 -5.42 17.60
CA LEU A 114 -7.81 -6.80 17.17
C LEU A 114 -6.94 -7.84 17.91
N GLY A 115 -6.17 -7.42 18.92
CA GLY A 115 -5.29 -8.30 19.69
C GLY A 115 -3.95 -8.63 19.01
N VAL A 116 -3.59 -7.91 17.94
CA VAL A 116 -2.33 -8.12 17.20
C VAL A 116 -1.32 -7.03 17.57
N ALA A 117 -0.23 -7.40 18.23
CA ALA A 117 0.84 -6.47 18.57
C ALA A 117 1.66 -6.11 17.31
N GLY A 118 1.60 -4.85 16.90
CA GLY A 118 2.38 -4.31 15.78
C GLY A 118 3.41 -3.28 16.27
N VAL A 119 4.60 -3.30 15.67
CA VAL A 119 5.67 -2.31 15.92
C VAL A 119 5.89 -1.49 14.65
N VAL A 120 5.78 -0.16 14.79
CA VAL A 120 6.03 0.76 13.68
C VAL A 120 7.54 0.88 13.45
N HIS A 121 7.99 0.69 12.21
CA HIS A 121 9.37 0.92 11.83
C HIS A 121 9.64 2.43 11.71
N GLU A 122 10.44 2.98 12.61
CA GLU A 122 10.78 4.40 12.67
C GLU A 122 12.08 4.75 11.90
N GLY A 123 12.83 3.72 11.52
CA GLY A 123 14.14 3.85 10.88
C GLY A 123 14.05 4.17 9.38
N PRO A 124 15.21 4.34 8.74
CA PRO A 124 15.30 4.45 7.29
C PRO A 124 14.93 3.13 6.60
N LEU A 125 14.83 3.17 5.27
CA LEU A 125 14.57 1.98 4.47
C LEU A 125 15.62 0.88 4.73
N GLU A 126 15.18 -0.26 5.22
CA GLU A 126 15.96 -1.49 5.31
C GLU A 126 15.74 -2.34 4.07
N SER A 127 16.79 -2.52 3.28
CA SER A 127 16.72 -3.26 2.03
C SER A 127 17.37 -4.62 2.14
N THR A 128 16.82 -5.60 1.42
CA THR A 128 17.42 -6.91 1.14
C THR A 128 17.78 -7.00 -0.35
N PRO A 129 18.52 -8.02 -0.79
CA PRO A 129 18.75 -8.25 -2.22
C PRO A 129 17.46 -8.36 -3.06
N TRP A 130 16.34 -8.71 -2.42
CA TRP A 130 15.05 -8.93 -3.06
C TRP A 130 14.11 -7.70 -3.04
N SER A 131 14.45 -6.64 -2.29
CA SER A 131 13.56 -5.48 -2.10
C SER A 131 13.21 -4.75 -3.40
N ARG A 132 14.08 -4.83 -4.42
CA ARG A 132 13.80 -4.27 -5.76
C ARG A 132 12.77 -5.09 -6.53
N MET A 133 12.65 -6.38 -6.22
CA MET A 133 11.71 -7.28 -6.89
C MET A 133 10.38 -7.35 -6.14
N VAL A 134 10.43 -7.50 -4.81
CA VAL A 134 9.27 -7.76 -3.97
C VAL A 134 9.17 -6.72 -2.87
N CYS A 135 8.04 -6.03 -2.80
CA CYS A 135 7.79 -4.95 -1.83
C CYS A 135 7.92 -5.41 -0.37
N TRP A 136 7.47 -6.64 -0.09
CA TRP A 136 7.49 -7.21 1.25
C TRP A 136 8.88 -7.67 1.72
N ALA A 137 9.88 -7.67 0.84
CA ALA A 137 11.24 -8.06 1.16
C ALA A 137 12.09 -6.95 1.80
N GLY A 138 11.60 -5.72 1.87
CA GLY A 138 12.23 -4.60 2.57
C GLY A 138 11.27 -3.97 3.58
N VAL A 139 11.78 -3.09 4.44
CA VAL A 139 10.98 -2.37 5.44
C VAL A 139 11.26 -0.88 5.32
N GLY A 140 10.21 -0.10 5.08
CA GLY A 140 10.25 1.36 5.01
C GLY A 140 9.74 2.03 6.28
N THR A 141 10.04 3.32 6.44
CA THR A 141 9.53 4.14 7.54
C THR A 141 8.00 4.09 7.58
N GLY A 142 7.43 3.92 8.77
CA GLY A 142 5.99 3.86 9.01
C GLY A 142 5.37 2.48 8.81
N GLU A 143 6.05 1.53 8.16
CA GLU A 143 5.53 0.17 8.00
C GLU A 143 5.43 -0.56 9.34
N VAL A 144 4.47 -1.48 9.47
CA VAL A 144 4.20 -2.17 10.73
C VAL A 144 4.68 -3.61 10.67
N LEU A 145 5.42 -4.00 11.69
CA LEU A 145 5.99 -5.35 11.84
C LEU A 145 5.36 -6.08 13.02
N HIS A 146 5.24 -7.39 12.91
CA HIS A 146 4.99 -8.31 14.02
C HIS A 146 6.00 -9.45 13.96
N ALA A 147 6.73 -9.68 15.06
CA ALA A 147 7.74 -10.74 15.14
C ALA A 147 8.68 -10.80 13.91
N ARG A 148 9.15 -9.66 13.41
CA ARG A 148 10.00 -9.47 12.21
C ARG A 148 9.32 -9.69 10.86
N SER A 149 8.03 -10.00 10.82
CA SER A 149 7.25 -10.08 9.58
C SER A 149 6.51 -8.78 9.34
N LYS A 150 6.52 -8.29 8.09
CA LYS A 150 5.75 -7.10 7.72
C LYS A 150 4.26 -7.43 7.72
N LEU A 151 3.47 -6.71 8.51
CA LEU A 151 2.01 -6.77 8.51
C LEU A 151 1.40 -5.68 7.64
N VAL A 152 1.98 -4.47 7.66
CA VAL A 152 1.47 -3.33 6.88
C VAL A 152 2.60 -2.78 6.03
N GLY A 153 2.39 -2.77 4.73
CA GLY A 153 3.22 -2.06 3.76
C GLY A 153 2.58 -0.73 3.40
N ILE A 154 3.37 0.34 3.35
CA ILE A 154 2.89 1.69 3.01
C ILE A 154 3.63 2.17 1.78
N SER A 155 2.91 2.72 0.81
CA SER A 155 3.50 3.43 -0.31
C SER A 155 2.79 4.76 -0.52
N GLN A 156 3.53 5.79 -0.94
CA GLN A 156 3.03 7.15 -1.12
C GLN A 156 3.22 7.64 -2.55
N ARG A 157 2.34 8.50 -3.01
CA ARG A 157 2.40 9.19 -4.29
C ARG A 157 1.97 10.64 -4.17
#